data_0d2d0b45132cebcb021b4024abf52588
#
_entry.id   0d2d0b45132cebcb021b4024abf52588
#
_cell.length_a   1.000
_cell.length_b   1.000
_cell.length_c   1.000
_cell.angle_alpha   90.00
_cell.angle_beta   90.00
_cell.angle_gamma   90.00
#
_symmetry.space_group_name_H-M   'P 1'
#
loop_
_entity.id
_entity.type
_entity.pdbx_description
1 polymer ?
#
loop_
_entity_poly.entity_id
_entity_poly.type
_entity_poly.pdbx_seq_one_letter_code
_entity_poly.pdbx_strand_id
1 'polypeptide(L)'
;MTVTISRLYDTHNDAQQTVRRLEAAGVPHSDISLVANNSDGWFNSDKKVDRDRDGVDDRAEGAGKGAGIGAGVGGAAGLLAGLGLLAIPGLGPVVAAGWLAATAVGAAAGAATGGIVGALTEAGVSEADAHSYAEGVRRGGTLVSARVADAERSRLEAMLDESAINLRDRSAAWQKAGWKSFDAGSKPYGAEEVRKERALYGRGLR
;
A
#
# COMPACT_ATOMS: atom_id res chain seq x y z
N MET A 1 -20.10 -4.31 -12.23
CA MET A 1 -19.81 -3.79 -10.88
C MET A 1 -18.30 -3.67 -10.73
N THR A 2 -17.83 -2.75 -9.87
CA THR A 2 -16.40 -2.61 -9.55
C THR A 2 -16.14 -3.29 -8.20
N VAL A 3 -15.07 -4.05 -8.09
CA VAL A 3 -14.64 -4.72 -6.86
C VAL A 3 -13.21 -4.32 -6.53
N THR A 4 -12.87 -4.34 -5.25
CA THR A 4 -11.50 -4.10 -4.80
C THR A 4 -10.80 -5.42 -4.54
N ILE A 5 -9.65 -5.60 -5.13
CA ILE A 5 -8.74 -6.73 -4.87
C ILE A 5 -7.48 -6.20 -4.20
N SER A 6 -7.01 -6.87 -3.16
CA SER A 6 -5.86 -6.43 -2.37
C SER A 6 -4.93 -7.59 -2.07
N ARG A 7 -3.61 -7.34 -2.12
CA ARG A 7 -2.59 -8.32 -1.71
C ARG A 7 -1.43 -7.64 -1.00
N LEU A 8 -0.84 -8.38 -0.08
CA LEU A 8 0.33 -7.98 0.68
C LEU A 8 1.58 -8.66 0.11
N TYR A 9 2.69 -7.94 0.09
CA TYR A 9 3.98 -8.39 -0.42
C TYR A 9 5.06 -8.20 0.64
N ASP A 10 6.02 -9.11 0.70
CA ASP A 10 7.17 -8.99 1.61
C ASP A 10 8.12 -7.86 1.19
N THR A 11 8.21 -7.57 -0.11
CA THR A 11 9.11 -6.55 -0.62
C THR A 11 8.39 -5.51 -1.46
N HIS A 12 8.90 -4.28 -1.41
CA HIS A 12 8.43 -3.20 -2.27
C HIS A 12 8.65 -3.52 -3.77
N ASN A 13 9.74 -4.22 -4.10
CA ASN A 13 10.04 -4.59 -5.48
C ASN A 13 8.99 -5.54 -6.08
N ASP A 14 8.55 -6.55 -5.33
CA ASP A 14 7.49 -7.46 -5.78
C ASP A 14 6.17 -6.72 -6.00
N ALA A 15 5.83 -5.81 -5.09
CA ALA A 15 4.66 -4.95 -5.22
C ALA A 15 4.74 -4.05 -6.46
N GLN A 16 5.89 -3.42 -6.71
CA GLN A 16 6.09 -2.61 -7.91
C GLN A 16 5.95 -3.41 -9.22
N GLN A 17 6.49 -4.62 -9.25
CA GLN A 17 6.35 -5.51 -10.42
C GLN A 17 4.88 -5.85 -10.66
N THR A 18 4.13 -6.10 -9.59
CA THR A 18 2.69 -6.35 -9.69
C THR A 18 1.92 -5.13 -10.18
N VAL A 19 2.22 -3.94 -9.68
CA VAL A 19 1.63 -2.68 -10.19
C VAL A 19 1.86 -2.55 -11.70
N ARG A 20 3.09 -2.74 -12.18
CA ARG A 20 3.40 -2.67 -13.63
C ARG A 20 2.62 -3.70 -14.45
N ARG A 21 2.42 -4.92 -13.90
CA ARG A 21 1.64 -5.96 -14.58
C ARG A 21 0.16 -5.60 -14.65
N LEU A 22 -0.42 -5.03 -13.58
CA LEU A 22 -1.80 -4.57 -13.57
C LEU A 22 -2.03 -3.46 -14.61
N GLU A 23 -1.12 -2.48 -14.67
CA GLU A 23 -1.17 -1.40 -15.65
C GLU A 23 -1.03 -1.93 -17.08
N ALA A 24 -0.09 -2.86 -17.32
CA ALA A 24 0.06 -3.54 -18.61
C ALA A 24 -1.17 -4.38 -18.99
N ALA A 25 -1.92 -4.87 -18.00
CA ALA A 25 -3.19 -5.57 -18.20
C ALA A 25 -4.38 -4.64 -18.43
N GLY A 26 -4.16 -3.32 -18.44
CA GLY A 26 -5.17 -2.30 -18.72
C GLY A 26 -5.88 -1.72 -17.50
N VAL A 27 -5.43 -2.02 -16.27
CA VAL A 27 -5.98 -1.38 -15.07
C VAL A 27 -5.45 0.06 -15.00
N PRO A 28 -6.33 1.07 -14.95
CA PRO A 28 -5.89 2.46 -14.85
C PRO A 28 -5.07 2.69 -13.57
N HIS A 29 -4.01 3.48 -13.64
CA HIS A 29 -3.21 3.81 -12.45
C HIS A 29 -4.01 4.50 -11.35
N SER A 30 -5.06 5.26 -11.69
CA SER A 30 -5.99 5.87 -10.74
C SER A 30 -6.76 4.85 -9.90
N ASP A 31 -6.91 3.64 -10.41
CA ASP A 31 -7.60 2.54 -9.73
C ASP A 31 -6.64 1.62 -8.97
N ILE A 32 -5.33 1.84 -9.09
CA ILE A 32 -4.31 1.12 -8.34
C ILE A 32 -3.84 1.98 -7.17
N SER A 33 -3.55 1.34 -6.05
CA SER A 33 -2.95 1.97 -4.87
C SER A 33 -1.85 1.10 -4.30
N LEU A 34 -0.81 1.75 -3.77
CA LEU A 34 0.31 1.11 -3.12
C LEU A 34 0.57 1.80 -1.78
N VAL A 35 0.74 1.00 -0.71
CA VAL A 35 1.15 1.49 0.61
C VAL A 35 2.28 0.59 1.12
N ALA A 36 3.45 1.16 1.34
CA ALA A 36 4.65 0.45 1.77
C ALA A 36 5.19 1.01 3.08
N ASN A 37 5.61 0.14 3.99
CA ASN A 37 6.32 0.56 5.18
C ASN A 37 7.66 1.20 4.82
N ASN A 38 8.00 2.31 5.46
CA ASN A 38 9.26 3.05 5.27
C ASN A 38 10.06 3.22 6.58
N SER A 39 9.83 2.37 7.58
CA SER A 39 10.54 2.47 8.86
C SER A 39 12.05 2.28 8.75
N ASP A 40 12.52 1.61 7.70
CA ASP A 40 13.94 1.43 7.38
C ASP A 40 14.52 2.53 6.48
N GLY A 41 13.70 3.54 6.10
CA GLY A 41 14.14 4.72 5.37
C GLY A 41 14.61 4.46 3.94
N TRP A 42 14.12 3.37 3.31
CA TRP A 42 14.51 3.01 1.94
C TRP A 42 14.04 4.05 0.91
N PHE A 43 12.96 4.75 1.21
CA PHE A 43 12.49 5.87 0.42
C PHE A 43 12.88 7.17 1.12
N ASN A 44 13.66 7.99 0.44
CA ASN A 44 14.06 9.31 0.95
C ASN A 44 13.48 10.40 0.05
N SER A 45 12.70 11.29 0.65
CA SER A 45 12.08 12.42 -0.04
C SER A 45 13.07 13.55 -0.37
N ASP A 46 14.29 13.52 0.23
CA ASP A 46 15.28 14.60 0.09
C ASP A 46 15.91 14.69 -1.32
N LYS A 47 15.71 13.68 -2.16
CA LYS A 47 16.00 13.81 -3.59
C LYS A 47 14.81 14.46 -4.28
N LYS A 48 14.77 15.79 -4.27
CA LYS A 48 13.83 16.55 -5.09
C LYS A 48 13.89 16.05 -6.53
N VAL A 49 12.75 15.64 -7.05
CA VAL A 49 12.60 15.37 -8.48
C VAL A 49 12.00 16.61 -9.08
N ASP A 50 12.86 17.51 -9.49
CA ASP A 50 12.54 18.77 -10.15
C ASP A 50 12.99 18.62 -11.61
N ARG A 51 12.11 18.07 -12.46
CA ARG A 51 12.39 17.80 -13.88
C ARG A 51 12.25 19.06 -14.74
N ASP A 52 11.36 19.95 -14.34
CA ASP A 52 11.12 21.22 -15.04
C ASP A 52 11.97 22.37 -14.48
N ARG A 53 12.69 22.13 -13.38
CA ARG A 53 13.65 23.04 -12.73
C ARG A 53 13.01 24.34 -12.22
N ASP A 54 11.77 24.27 -11.78
CA ASP A 54 11.07 25.40 -11.17
C ASP A 54 11.36 25.56 -9.66
N GLY A 55 12.12 24.63 -9.06
CA GLY A 55 12.51 24.64 -7.66
C GLY A 55 11.50 23.99 -6.73
N VAL A 56 10.37 23.51 -7.24
CA VAL A 56 9.35 22.75 -6.53
C VAL A 56 9.58 21.26 -6.78
N ASP A 57 9.27 20.42 -5.82
CA ASP A 57 9.35 18.96 -6.01
C ASP A 57 8.14 18.50 -6.83
N ASP A 58 8.35 17.99 -8.05
CA ASP A 58 7.30 17.44 -8.94
C ASP A 58 6.39 16.43 -8.21
N ARG A 59 6.89 15.80 -7.16
CA ARG A 59 6.12 14.88 -6.31
C ARG A 59 5.13 15.62 -5.41
N ALA A 60 5.50 16.79 -4.91
CA ALA A 60 4.63 17.65 -4.11
C ALA A 60 3.54 18.28 -4.97
N GLU A 61 3.87 18.67 -6.19
CA GLU A 61 2.89 19.13 -7.18
C GLU A 61 1.95 18.01 -7.64
N GLY A 62 2.48 16.80 -7.85
CA GLY A 62 1.69 15.61 -8.18
C GLY A 62 0.72 15.20 -7.06
N ALA A 63 1.11 15.33 -5.80
CA ALA A 63 0.23 15.07 -4.66
C ALA A 63 -0.89 16.12 -4.50
N GLY A 64 -0.61 17.38 -4.82
CA GLY A 64 -1.59 18.47 -4.75
C GLY A 64 -2.54 18.53 -5.96
N LYS A 65 -2.05 18.17 -7.14
CA LYS A 65 -2.80 18.17 -8.42
C LYS A 65 -3.27 16.77 -8.82
N GLY A 66 -2.76 15.72 -8.21
CA GLY A 66 -2.99 14.32 -8.57
C GLY A 66 -4.42 13.82 -8.36
N ALA A 67 -5.25 14.51 -7.61
CA ALA A 67 -6.67 14.23 -7.53
C ALA A 67 -7.43 14.64 -8.81
N GLY A 68 -6.85 15.46 -9.69
CA GLY A 68 -7.54 16.04 -10.85
C GLY A 68 -6.90 15.82 -12.22
N ILE A 69 -5.60 15.56 -12.31
CA ILE A 69 -4.87 15.62 -13.60
C ILE A 69 -4.07 14.35 -13.94
N GLY A 70 -3.96 13.37 -13.02
CA GLY A 70 -3.28 12.10 -13.27
C GLY A 70 -3.93 11.17 -14.31
N ALA A 71 -5.04 11.58 -14.89
CA ALA A 71 -5.81 10.75 -15.83
C ALA A 71 -5.31 10.83 -17.29
N GLY A 72 -4.34 11.66 -17.62
CA GLY A 72 -4.04 12.01 -19.00
C GLY A 72 -2.68 11.60 -19.56
N VAL A 73 -1.66 11.40 -18.77
CA VAL A 73 -0.30 11.18 -19.30
C VAL A 73 0.49 10.21 -18.43
N GLY A 74 0.57 8.97 -18.86
CA GLY A 74 1.66 8.09 -18.46
C GLY A 74 1.27 6.76 -17.84
N GLY A 75 1.50 5.71 -18.58
CA GLY A 75 1.48 4.33 -18.12
C GLY A 75 2.31 4.08 -16.87
N ALA A 76 2.77 2.85 -16.63
CA ALA A 76 3.42 2.34 -15.41
C ALA A 76 4.30 3.30 -14.57
N ALA A 77 4.76 4.38 -15.16
CA ALA A 77 5.53 5.42 -14.48
C ALA A 77 4.68 6.35 -13.58
N GLY A 78 3.36 6.49 -13.84
CA GLY A 78 2.53 7.53 -13.19
C GLY A 78 2.30 7.25 -11.72
N LEU A 79 1.86 6.04 -11.33
CA LEU A 79 1.60 5.70 -9.93
C LEU A 79 2.87 5.76 -9.08
N LEU A 80 3.96 5.19 -9.61
CA LEU A 80 5.22 5.13 -8.90
C LEU A 80 5.91 6.51 -8.81
N ALA A 81 5.67 7.40 -9.78
CA ALA A 81 6.12 8.79 -9.71
C ALA A 81 5.36 9.61 -8.64
N GLY A 82 4.10 9.26 -8.37
CA GLY A 82 3.26 9.88 -7.35
C GLY A 82 3.47 9.36 -5.92
N LEU A 83 4.51 8.56 -5.67
CA LEU A 83 4.81 8.06 -4.32
C LEU A 83 5.14 9.22 -3.37
N GLY A 84 4.41 9.32 -2.29
CA GLY A 84 4.63 10.30 -1.22
C GLY A 84 4.95 9.66 0.12
N LEU A 85 5.73 10.35 0.95
CA LEU A 85 5.97 9.95 2.32
C LEU A 85 4.83 10.46 3.21
N LEU A 86 4.19 9.55 3.94
CA LEU A 86 3.07 9.83 4.83
C LEU A 86 3.35 9.24 6.21
N ALA A 87 2.76 9.82 7.24
CA ALA A 87 2.70 9.23 8.57
C ALA A 87 1.26 8.79 8.86
N ILE A 88 1.05 7.49 9.00
CA ILE A 88 -0.27 6.93 9.32
C ILE A 88 -0.26 6.41 10.76
N PRO A 89 -1.25 6.77 11.60
CA PRO A 89 -1.35 6.27 12.97
C PRO A 89 -1.24 4.74 13.02
N GLY A 90 -0.42 4.23 13.93
CA GLY A 90 -0.14 2.82 14.11
C GLY A 90 0.79 2.18 13.08
N LEU A 91 0.91 2.74 11.87
CA LEU A 91 1.83 2.24 10.83
C LEU A 91 3.20 2.93 10.86
N GLY A 92 3.26 4.19 11.31
CA GLY A 92 4.45 5.01 11.26
C GLY A 92 4.72 5.61 9.87
N PRO A 93 5.99 5.80 9.47
CA PRO A 93 6.32 6.31 8.16
C PRO A 93 6.02 5.28 7.08
N VAL A 94 5.20 5.67 6.11
CA VAL A 94 4.86 4.86 4.93
C VAL A 94 5.09 5.65 3.66
N VAL A 95 5.38 4.94 2.59
CA VAL A 95 5.38 5.48 1.23
C VAL A 95 4.12 4.99 0.56
N ALA A 96 3.30 5.91 0.08
CA ALA A 96 2.02 5.55 -0.50
C ALA A 96 1.69 6.36 -1.75
N ALA A 97 0.88 5.78 -2.62
CA ALA A 97 0.31 6.41 -3.80
C ALA A 97 -1.07 5.82 -4.11
N GLY A 98 -1.84 6.56 -4.88
CA GLY A 98 -3.15 6.14 -5.34
C GLY A 98 -4.28 6.48 -4.36
N TRP A 99 -5.48 5.98 -4.66
CA TRP A 99 -6.71 6.33 -3.97
C TRP A 99 -6.71 5.96 -2.47
N LEU A 100 -6.11 4.82 -2.11
CA LEU A 100 -6.05 4.36 -0.72
C LEU A 100 -5.22 5.32 0.16
N ALA A 101 -4.14 5.87 -0.38
CA ALA A 101 -3.34 6.86 0.33
C ALA A 101 -4.15 8.12 0.62
N ALA A 102 -4.88 8.64 -0.37
CA ALA A 102 -5.73 9.82 -0.22
C ALA A 102 -6.86 9.59 0.80
N THR A 103 -7.51 8.43 0.76
CA THR A 103 -8.60 8.07 1.68
C THR A 103 -8.08 7.87 3.11
N ALA A 104 -6.93 7.18 3.28
CA ALA A 104 -6.36 6.92 4.60
C ALA A 104 -5.92 8.21 5.32
N VAL A 105 -5.42 9.20 4.58
CA VAL A 105 -5.07 10.53 5.12
C VAL A 105 -6.32 11.34 5.46
N GLY A 106 -7.33 11.33 4.58
CA GLY A 106 -8.59 12.03 4.82
C GLY A 106 -9.35 11.48 6.02
N ALA A 107 -9.36 10.18 6.21
CA ALA A 107 -10.01 9.52 7.35
C ALA A 107 -9.27 9.76 8.68
N ALA A 108 -7.95 9.97 8.68
CA ALA A 108 -7.19 10.29 9.89
C ALA A 108 -7.59 11.65 10.51
N ALA A 109 -8.20 12.52 9.73
CA ALA A 109 -8.66 13.84 10.19
C ALA A 109 -10.04 13.81 10.90
N GLY A 110 -10.81 12.70 10.84
CA GLY A 110 -12.20 12.75 11.29
C GLY A 110 -12.84 11.50 11.90
N ALA A 111 -12.22 10.33 11.97
CA ALA A 111 -12.92 9.12 12.42
C ALA A 111 -12.09 8.26 13.38
N ALA A 112 -12.72 7.78 14.45
CA ALA A 112 -12.16 6.87 15.45
C ALA A 112 -11.74 5.49 14.86
N THR A 113 -12.22 5.13 13.68
CA THR A 113 -11.88 3.91 12.92
C THR A 113 -11.15 4.23 11.61
N GLY A 114 -10.66 5.48 11.49
CA GLY A 114 -10.03 5.99 10.27
C GLY A 114 -8.72 5.28 9.89
N GLY A 115 -8.02 5.85 8.96
CA GLY A 115 -6.77 5.32 8.45
C GLY A 115 -7.00 4.17 7.45
N ILE A 116 -6.00 3.31 7.32
CA ILE A 116 -5.98 2.27 6.28
C ILE A 116 -7.08 1.21 6.44
N VAL A 117 -7.45 0.87 7.67
CA VAL A 117 -8.50 -0.14 7.94
C VAL A 117 -9.84 0.38 7.44
N GLY A 118 -10.23 1.61 7.84
CA GLY A 118 -11.47 2.23 7.36
C GLY A 118 -11.51 2.37 5.84
N ALA A 119 -10.43 2.84 5.23
CA ALA A 119 -10.34 2.99 3.78
C ALA A 119 -10.50 1.66 3.02
N LEU A 120 -9.92 0.57 3.53
CA LEU A 120 -10.06 -0.77 2.95
C LEU A 120 -11.48 -1.32 3.12
N THR A 121 -12.08 -1.14 4.30
CA THR A 121 -13.43 -1.60 4.60
C THR A 121 -14.47 -0.85 3.75
N GLU A 122 -14.33 0.45 3.60
CA GLU A 122 -15.15 1.28 2.70
C GLU A 122 -15.03 0.82 1.25
N ALA A 123 -13.84 0.36 0.85
CA ALA A 123 -13.61 -0.22 -0.48
C ALA A 123 -14.13 -1.65 -0.64
N GLY A 124 -14.78 -2.24 0.36
CA GLY A 124 -15.39 -3.56 0.29
C GLY A 124 -14.48 -4.72 0.73
N VAL A 125 -13.32 -4.44 1.30
CA VAL A 125 -12.47 -5.46 1.95
C VAL A 125 -13.09 -5.85 3.30
N SER A 126 -13.11 -7.14 3.65
CA SER A 126 -13.61 -7.57 4.95
C SER A 126 -12.82 -6.90 6.08
N GLU A 127 -13.48 -6.57 7.20
CA GLU A 127 -12.85 -5.92 8.34
C GLU A 127 -11.66 -6.74 8.88
N ALA A 128 -11.80 -8.06 8.94
CA ALA A 128 -10.75 -8.96 9.39
C ALA A 128 -9.51 -8.92 8.47
N ASP A 129 -9.73 -8.90 7.15
CA ASP A 129 -8.65 -8.77 6.17
C ASP A 129 -8.05 -7.36 6.21
N ALA A 130 -8.85 -6.32 6.36
CA ALA A 130 -8.38 -4.94 6.48
C ALA A 130 -7.43 -4.77 7.68
N HIS A 131 -7.77 -5.33 8.85
CA HIS A 131 -6.87 -5.38 10.00
C HIS A 131 -5.58 -6.16 9.71
N SER A 132 -5.69 -7.29 9.02
CA SER A 132 -4.53 -8.12 8.66
C SER A 132 -3.62 -7.41 7.66
N TYR A 133 -4.17 -6.68 6.68
CA TYR A 133 -3.40 -5.86 5.74
C TYR A 133 -2.69 -4.70 6.44
N ALA A 134 -3.40 -3.97 7.31
CA ALA A 134 -2.82 -2.88 8.09
C ALA A 134 -1.66 -3.39 8.96
N GLU A 135 -1.85 -4.51 9.66
CA GLU A 135 -0.78 -5.14 10.44
C GLU A 135 0.39 -5.56 9.58
N GLY A 136 0.13 -6.11 8.39
CA GLY A 136 1.18 -6.49 7.45
C GLY A 136 2.03 -5.31 7.00
N VAL A 137 1.40 -4.16 6.72
CA VAL A 137 2.15 -2.93 6.41
C VAL A 137 2.94 -2.44 7.62
N ARG A 138 2.35 -2.44 8.83
CA ARG A 138 3.04 -2.10 10.07
C ARG A 138 4.31 -2.94 10.28
N ARG A 139 4.25 -4.21 9.94
CA ARG A 139 5.35 -5.19 10.06
C ARG A 139 6.36 -5.15 8.90
N GLY A 140 6.25 -4.19 8.01
CA GLY A 140 7.23 -3.96 6.96
C GLY A 140 6.85 -4.46 5.56
N GLY A 141 5.62 -4.94 5.40
CA GLY A 141 5.08 -5.35 4.10
C GLY A 141 4.68 -4.17 3.22
N THR A 142 4.33 -4.50 2.00
CA THR A 142 3.79 -3.56 1.00
C THR A 142 2.42 -4.06 0.54
N LEU A 143 1.40 -3.22 0.69
CA LEU A 143 0.04 -3.47 0.23
C LEU A 143 -0.14 -2.91 -1.17
N VAL A 144 -0.70 -3.71 -2.07
CA VAL A 144 -1.24 -3.26 -3.36
C VAL A 144 -2.73 -3.53 -3.36
N SER A 145 -3.52 -2.51 -3.73
CA SER A 145 -4.97 -2.61 -3.89
C SER A 145 -5.37 -2.08 -5.26
N ALA A 146 -6.28 -2.76 -5.94
CA ALA A 146 -6.78 -2.33 -7.24
C ALA A 146 -8.31 -2.42 -7.29
N ARG A 147 -8.94 -1.39 -7.88
CA ARG A 147 -10.36 -1.40 -8.24
C ARG A 147 -10.49 -1.94 -9.64
N VAL A 148 -11.21 -3.02 -9.80
CA VAL A 148 -11.30 -3.73 -11.08
C VAL A 148 -12.74 -4.06 -11.42
N ALA A 149 -13.04 -4.29 -12.70
CA ALA A 149 -14.33 -4.83 -13.10
C ALA A 149 -14.49 -6.25 -12.55
N ASP A 150 -15.66 -6.57 -12.02
CA ASP A 150 -15.93 -7.90 -11.44
C ASP A 150 -15.69 -9.04 -12.45
N ALA A 151 -15.96 -8.81 -13.73
CA ALA A 151 -15.66 -9.76 -14.82
C ALA A 151 -14.17 -10.07 -14.98
N GLU A 152 -13.28 -9.14 -14.58
CA GLU A 152 -11.81 -9.29 -14.68
C GLU A 152 -11.19 -9.79 -13.37
N ARG A 153 -11.99 -9.89 -12.32
CA ARG A 153 -11.54 -10.20 -10.97
C ARG A 153 -10.60 -11.40 -10.92
N SER A 154 -11.07 -12.56 -11.37
CA SER A 154 -10.31 -13.82 -11.25
C SER A 154 -8.98 -13.76 -11.99
N ARG A 155 -8.95 -13.13 -13.18
CA ARG A 155 -7.73 -12.97 -13.97
C ARG A 155 -6.72 -12.07 -13.26
N LEU A 156 -7.17 -10.94 -12.71
CA LEU A 156 -6.30 -9.97 -12.07
C LEU A 156 -5.88 -10.43 -10.66
N GLU A 157 -6.73 -11.14 -9.92
CA GLU A 157 -6.35 -11.80 -8.66
C GLU A 157 -5.20 -12.79 -8.87
N ALA A 158 -5.26 -13.63 -9.92
CA ALA A 158 -4.19 -14.56 -10.23
C ALA A 158 -2.84 -13.84 -10.48
N MET A 159 -2.88 -12.66 -11.11
CA MET A 159 -1.67 -11.85 -11.33
C MET A 159 -1.11 -11.27 -10.03
N LEU A 160 -1.98 -10.88 -9.08
CA LEU A 160 -1.54 -10.40 -7.78
C LEU A 160 -0.97 -11.55 -6.93
N ASP A 161 -1.54 -12.76 -7.04
CA ASP A 161 -1.18 -13.93 -6.22
C ASP A 161 0.22 -14.48 -6.51
N GLU A 162 0.80 -14.22 -7.70
CA GLU A 162 2.10 -14.80 -8.12
C GLU A 162 3.25 -14.56 -7.12
N SER A 163 3.29 -13.41 -6.48
CA SER A 163 4.32 -13.04 -5.50
C SER A 163 3.76 -12.52 -4.17
N ALA A 164 2.46 -12.61 -4.00
CA ALA A 164 1.80 -12.18 -2.77
C ALA A 164 2.11 -13.12 -1.59
N ILE A 165 2.00 -12.57 -0.40
CA ILE A 165 2.00 -13.32 0.85
C ILE A 165 0.66 -14.04 0.99
N ASN A 166 0.67 -15.28 1.46
CA ASN A 166 -0.55 -15.91 1.96
C ASN A 166 -0.96 -15.20 3.25
N LEU A 167 -1.89 -14.25 3.14
CA LEU A 167 -2.33 -13.43 4.26
C LEU A 167 -2.97 -14.26 5.37
N ARG A 168 -3.70 -15.32 5.02
CA ARG A 168 -4.35 -16.20 5.99
C ARG A 168 -3.32 -16.91 6.88
N ASP A 169 -2.30 -17.50 6.29
CA ASP A 169 -1.25 -18.20 7.03
C ASP A 169 -0.43 -17.21 7.84
N ARG A 170 -0.15 -16.04 7.28
CA ARG A 170 0.60 -14.98 7.95
C ARG A 170 -0.16 -14.45 9.17
N SER A 171 -1.44 -14.11 9.04
CA SER A 171 -2.26 -13.63 10.15
C SER A 171 -2.49 -14.71 11.22
N ALA A 172 -2.63 -15.98 10.83
CA ALA A 172 -2.71 -17.08 11.78
C ALA A 172 -1.41 -17.21 12.60
N ALA A 173 -0.24 -17.01 12.00
CA ALA A 173 1.04 -16.99 12.72
C ALA A 173 1.12 -15.82 13.71
N TRP A 174 0.68 -14.62 13.32
CA TRP A 174 0.60 -13.47 14.23
C TRP A 174 -0.38 -13.70 15.38
N GLN A 175 -1.53 -14.30 15.11
CA GLN A 175 -2.51 -14.65 16.16
C GLN A 175 -1.93 -15.64 17.18
N LYS A 176 -1.19 -16.65 16.74
CA LYS A 176 -0.45 -17.56 17.63
C LYS A 176 0.58 -16.84 18.49
N ALA A 177 1.15 -15.74 17.98
CA ALA A 177 2.06 -14.86 18.72
C ALA A 177 1.35 -13.81 19.59
N GLY A 178 0.00 -13.86 19.69
CA GLY A 178 -0.79 -12.99 20.56
C GLY A 178 -1.41 -11.77 19.88
N TRP A 179 -1.20 -11.56 18.57
CA TRP A 179 -1.89 -10.50 17.83
C TRP A 179 -3.39 -10.82 17.70
N LYS A 180 -4.24 -9.80 17.87
CA LYS A 180 -5.70 -9.94 17.76
C LYS A 180 -6.28 -9.11 16.62
N SER A 181 -5.89 -7.85 16.54
CA SER A 181 -6.32 -6.90 15.52
C SER A 181 -5.29 -5.78 15.42
N PHE A 182 -5.30 -5.05 14.29
CA PHE A 182 -4.52 -3.84 14.15
C PHE A 182 -5.07 -2.76 15.09
N ASP A 183 -4.17 -2.11 15.82
CA ASP A 183 -4.47 -0.98 16.71
C ASP A 183 -3.67 0.23 16.26
N ALA A 184 -4.40 1.27 15.81
CA ALA A 184 -3.81 2.53 15.38
C ALA A 184 -3.15 3.32 16.53
N GLY A 185 -3.48 3.02 17.78
CA GLY A 185 -2.82 3.59 18.97
C GLY A 185 -1.50 2.90 19.34
N SER A 186 -1.23 1.74 18.76
CA SER A 186 0.01 1.01 19.01
C SER A 186 1.22 1.71 18.43
N LYS A 187 2.37 1.57 19.09
CA LYS A 187 3.64 2.08 18.59
C LYS A 187 3.98 1.43 17.24
N PRO A 188 4.31 2.20 16.20
CA PRO A 188 4.79 1.66 14.94
C PRO A 188 6.06 0.83 15.11
N TYR A 189 6.26 -0.16 14.23
CA TYR A 189 7.51 -0.91 14.18
C TYR A 189 8.65 -0.01 13.69
N GLY A 190 9.78 -0.08 14.39
CA GLY A 190 11.03 0.53 13.94
C GLY A 190 11.76 -0.36 12.93
N ALA A 191 12.83 0.18 12.33
CA ALA A 191 13.62 -0.52 11.31
C ALA A 191 14.14 -1.91 11.77
N GLU A 192 14.50 -2.04 13.03
CA GLU A 192 14.99 -3.31 13.58
C GLU A 192 13.88 -4.36 13.69
N GLU A 193 12.69 -3.95 14.17
CA GLU A 193 11.53 -4.82 14.28
C GLU A 193 11.06 -5.29 12.91
N VAL A 194 11.01 -4.38 11.93
CA VAL A 194 10.69 -4.71 10.52
C VAL A 194 11.70 -5.72 9.94
N ARG A 195 13.01 -5.54 10.20
CA ARG A 195 14.02 -6.51 9.74
C ARG A 195 13.85 -7.87 10.38
N LYS A 196 13.55 -7.92 11.69
CA LYS A 196 13.27 -9.20 12.40
C LYS A 196 12.04 -9.90 11.82
N GLU A 197 10.98 -9.16 11.57
CA GLU A 197 9.74 -9.70 10.98
C GLU A 197 9.98 -10.27 9.58
N ARG A 198 10.69 -9.53 8.72
CA ARG A 198 11.08 -10.01 7.40
C ARG A 198 11.98 -11.25 7.45
N ALA A 199 12.86 -11.35 8.44
CA ALA A 199 13.71 -12.53 8.64
C ALA A 199 12.91 -13.77 9.08
N LEU A 200 11.87 -13.57 9.89
CA LEU A 200 11.00 -14.66 10.36
C LEU A 200 10.08 -15.20 9.25
N TYR A 201 9.59 -14.34 8.39
CA TYR A 201 8.52 -14.66 7.45
C TYR A 201 8.89 -14.43 5.97
N GLY A 202 10.06 -13.88 5.66
CA GLY A 202 10.52 -13.69 4.29
C GLY A 202 10.70 -15.02 3.54
N ARG A 203 10.87 -14.96 2.22
CA ARG A 203 10.88 -16.12 1.30
C ARG A 203 11.85 -17.27 1.62
N GLY A 204 12.54 -17.24 2.75
CA GLY A 204 13.46 -18.30 3.18
C GLY A 204 12.82 -19.51 3.85
N LEU A 205 11.52 -19.50 4.11
CA LEU A 205 10.77 -20.56 4.78
C LEU A 205 9.73 -21.19 3.84
N ARG A 206 10.16 -21.62 2.67
CA ARG A 206 9.41 -22.57 1.83
C ARG A 206 9.97 -23.96 2.01
#